data_e6cba69f65042002d76abb24c5729308
#
_entry.id   e6cba69f65042002d76abb24c5729308
#
_cell.length_a   1.000
_cell.length_b   1.000
_cell.length_c   1.000
_cell.angle_alpha   90.00
_cell.angle_beta   90.00
_cell.angle_gamma   90.00
#
_symmetry.space_group_name_H-M   'P 1'
#
loop_
_entity.id
_entity.type
_entity.pdbx_description
1 polymer ?
#
loop_
_entity_poly.entity_id
_entity_poly.type
_entity_poly.pdbx_seq_one_letter_code
_entity_poly.pdbx_strand_id
1 'polypeptide(L)'
;MVYNFSMANKKTVSQNYVKKQFSIVGIALMIYALVVIFMPIGAKISVENGLFPRMDNPKLSFIISFIGLIIGTVFPFMIVRRVFGTNLKEFTKKTEIDLSDYLINFVVYFGFVAAALYVNTIITKLLGVQGIMLSDVGIVFNEILVDSPIYLFTFIFLSPLLEEYAFRGVLLNSLSKYGRYFALMMTTIVYTLAHASISEMIPSFVMGYLLAKMTLTYKSIRPSLFTHIMGNALLCAFALVPEKYSIFSLVFIAILLILAIILVFSKKYNIISIGSSDSSKRAIKFFLSNIFVIIALLLFVMHTTLITLLKF
;
A
#
# COMPACT_ATOMS: atom_id res chain seq x y z
N MET A 1 7.92 18.55 -15.37
CA MET A 1 7.96 18.47 -16.85
C MET A 1 7.13 17.28 -17.25
N VAL A 2 5.88 17.50 -17.66
CA VAL A 2 4.97 16.43 -18.12
C VAL A 2 5.40 16.09 -19.54
N TYR A 3 5.85 14.86 -19.77
CA TYR A 3 6.07 14.36 -21.12
C TYR A 3 4.72 14.23 -21.82
N ASN A 4 4.30 15.31 -22.49
CA ASN A 4 3.18 15.23 -23.42
C ASN A 4 3.57 14.32 -24.58
N PHE A 5 2.89 13.18 -24.71
CA PHE A 5 2.88 12.35 -25.92
C PHE A 5 2.06 13.01 -27.05
N SER A 6 2.08 14.33 -27.15
CA SER A 6 1.47 15.04 -28.28
C SER A 6 2.43 14.98 -29.48
N MET A 7 1.97 14.46 -30.54
CA MET A 7 2.63 14.38 -31.86
C MET A 7 2.87 15.77 -32.43
N ALA A 8 4.05 16.30 -32.24
CA ALA A 8 4.77 17.19 -33.14
C ALA A 8 6.15 17.50 -32.55
N ASN A 9 7.20 17.00 -33.18
CA ASN A 9 8.61 17.38 -32.96
C ASN A 9 9.22 17.22 -31.57
N LYS A 10 9.17 16.01 -30.95
CA LYS A 10 10.10 15.62 -29.89
C LYS A 10 10.58 14.20 -30.18
N LYS A 11 11.91 13.97 -30.07
CA LYS A 11 12.58 12.66 -30.16
C LYS A 11 11.68 11.59 -29.57
N THR A 12 11.15 10.72 -30.40
CA THR A 12 10.37 9.56 -29.98
C THR A 12 11.23 8.77 -29.01
N VAL A 13 10.89 8.81 -27.74
CA VAL A 13 11.51 7.91 -26.74
C VAL A 13 11.32 6.51 -27.30
N SER A 14 12.41 5.83 -27.65
CA SER A 14 12.30 4.54 -28.35
C SER A 14 11.50 3.59 -27.47
N GLN A 15 10.60 2.80 -28.08
CA GLN A 15 9.81 1.80 -27.35
C GLN A 15 10.71 0.87 -26.51
N ASN A 16 11.92 0.61 -26.98
CA ASN A 16 12.93 -0.17 -26.28
C ASN A 16 13.37 0.48 -24.96
N TYR A 17 13.48 1.79 -24.92
CA TYR A 17 13.81 2.50 -23.68
C TYR A 17 12.68 2.36 -22.63
N VAL A 18 11.42 2.52 -23.04
CA VAL A 18 10.26 2.33 -22.15
C VAL A 18 10.19 0.89 -21.62
N LYS A 19 10.36 -0.10 -22.51
CA LYS A 19 10.40 -1.52 -22.12
C LYS A 19 11.52 -1.78 -21.11
N LYS A 20 12.72 -1.23 -21.32
CA LYS A 20 13.85 -1.38 -20.39
C LYS A 20 13.53 -0.78 -19.01
N GLN A 21 12.91 0.40 -18.97
CA GLN A 21 12.51 1.00 -17.70
C GLN A 21 11.46 0.14 -16.97
N PHE A 22 10.45 -0.38 -17.67
CA PHE A 22 9.46 -1.27 -17.06
C PHE A 22 10.07 -2.61 -16.63
N SER A 23 11.07 -3.13 -17.34
CA SER A 23 11.84 -4.31 -16.89
C SER A 23 12.51 -4.05 -15.54
N ILE A 24 13.11 -2.89 -15.34
CA ILE A 24 13.74 -2.54 -14.06
C ILE A 24 12.71 -2.41 -12.93
N VAL A 25 11.54 -1.83 -13.22
CA VAL A 25 10.42 -1.83 -12.25
C VAL A 25 10.00 -3.27 -11.93
N GLY A 26 9.82 -4.12 -12.94
CA GLY A 26 9.47 -5.53 -12.76
C GLY A 26 10.48 -6.28 -11.90
N ILE A 27 11.76 -6.12 -12.18
CA ILE A 27 12.85 -6.74 -11.38
C ILE A 27 12.80 -6.23 -9.93
N ALA A 28 12.62 -4.94 -9.72
CA ALA A 28 12.52 -4.37 -8.37
C ALA A 28 11.31 -4.94 -7.61
N LEU A 29 10.17 -5.07 -8.27
CA LEU A 29 8.97 -5.68 -7.70
C LEU A 29 9.16 -7.17 -7.42
N MET A 30 9.89 -7.91 -8.28
CA MET A 30 10.25 -9.31 -8.04
C MET A 30 11.11 -9.45 -6.79
N ILE A 31 12.14 -8.63 -6.63
CA ILE A 31 13.01 -8.64 -5.44
C ILE A 31 12.17 -8.35 -4.20
N TYR A 32 11.32 -7.32 -4.26
CA TYR A 32 10.42 -6.99 -3.15
C TYR A 32 9.49 -8.16 -2.80
N ALA A 33 8.83 -8.76 -3.80
CA ALA A 33 7.94 -9.90 -3.59
C ALA A 33 8.68 -11.09 -2.96
N LEU A 34 9.87 -11.44 -3.45
CA LEU A 34 10.67 -12.53 -2.90
C LEU A 34 11.04 -12.26 -1.43
N VAL A 35 11.43 -11.03 -1.09
CA VAL A 35 11.75 -10.69 0.30
C VAL A 35 10.52 -10.81 1.19
N VAL A 36 9.38 -10.25 0.77
CA VAL A 36 8.12 -10.32 1.55
C VAL A 36 7.65 -11.77 1.74
N ILE A 37 7.88 -12.65 0.75
CA ILE A 37 7.52 -14.08 0.83
C ILE A 37 8.49 -14.84 1.74
N PHE A 38 9.78 -14.75 1.48
CA PHE A 38 10.75 -15.66 2.07
C PHE A 38 11.29 -15.24 3.43
N MET A 39 11.31 -13.94 3.74
CA MET A 39 11.85 -13.49 5.03
C MET A 39 11.01 -13.95 6.23
N PRO A 40 9.66 -13.82 6.25
CA PRO A 40 8.87 -14.34 7.35
C PRO A 40 8.96 -15.86 7.49
N ILE A 41 8.94 -16.59 6.37
CA ILE A 41 9.07 -18.05 6.34
C ILE A 41 10.44 -18.47 6.87
N GLY A 42 11.51 -17.84 6.39
CA GLY A 42 12.87 -18.12 6.85
C GLY A 42 13.07 -17.79 8.32
N ALA A 43 12.49 -16.69 8.80
CA ALA A 43 12.53 -16.30 10.20
C ALA A 43 11.83 -17.34 11.08
N LYS A 44 10.63 -17.78 10.71
CA LYS A 44 9.87 -18.82 11.43
C LYS A 44 10.64 -20.14 11.48
N ILE A 45 11.11 -20.65 10.34
CA ILE A 45 11.91 -21.89 10.26
C ILE A 45 13.17 -21.79 11.11
N SER A 46 13.84 -20.65 11.11
CA SER A 46 15.09 -20.44 11.88
C SER A 46 14.84 -20.48 13.38
N VAL A 47 13.71 -19.95 13.85
CA VAL A 47 13.31 -20.01 15.25
C VAL A 47 12.91 -21.45 15.64
N GLU A 48 12.07 -22.10 14.83
CA GLU A 48 11.57 -23.46 15.09
C GLU A 48 12.70 -24.52 15.12
N ASN A 49 13.75 -24.35 14.29
CA ASN A 49 14.90 -25.26 14.25
C ASN A 49 16.02 -24.90 15.25
N GLY A 50 15.77 -23.95 16.16
CA GLY A 50 16.73 -23.60 17.21
C GLY A 50 18.05 -23.03 16.72
N LEU A 51 18.09 -22.45 15.50
CA LEU A 51 19.27 -21.74 14.98
C LEU A 51 19.66 -20.55 15.87
N PHE A 52 18.71 -20.10 16.71
CA PHE A 52 18.92 -19.06 17.72
C PHE A 52 18.48 -19.58 19.10
N PRO A 53 19.20 -20.54 19.72
CA PRO A 53 18.74 -21.31 20.90
C PRO A 53 18.49 -20.50 22.17
N ARG A 54 18.80 -19.23 22.21
CA ARG A 54 18.52 -18.32 23.35
C ARG A 54 17.35 -17.36 23.09
N MET A 55 16.67 -17.51 21.97
CA MET A 55 15.66 -16.55 21.53
C MET A 55 14.41 -17.29 21.04
N ASP A 56 13.80 -18.14 21.85
CA ASP A 56 12.43 -18.64 21.67
C ASP A 56 11.46 -17.44 21.75
N ASN A 57 11.52 -16.56 20.73
CA ASN A 57 10.80 -15.32 20.89
C ASN A 57 10.19 -14.90 19.55
N PRO A 58 8.85 -14.78 19.47
CA PRO A 58 8.16 -14.14 18.36
C PRO A 58 8.76 -12.79 17.99
N LYS A 59 9.35 -12.08 18.97
CA LYS A 59 10.05 -10.81 18.79
C LYS A 59 11.25 -10.91 17.84
N LEU A 60 12.03 -12.02 17.87
CA LEU A 60 13.15 -12.19 16.95
C LEU A 60 12.69 -12.43 15.53
N SER A 61 11.70 -13.29 15.33
CA SER A 61 11.12 -13.55 14.01
C SER A 61 10.59 -12.25 13.39
N PHE A 62 9.93 -11.41 14.20
CA PHE A 62 9.49 -10.08 13.78
C PHE A 62 10.67 -9.19 13.40
N ILE A 63 11.70 -9.06 14.23
CA ILE A 63 12.86 -8.22 13.95
C ILE A 63 13.54 -8.63 12.64
N ILE A 64 13.75 -9.93 12.42
CA ILE A 64 14.37 -10.45 11.20
C ILE A 64 13.48 -10.13 9.99
N SER A 65 12.18 -10.39 10.07
CA SER A 65 11.22 -10.09 9.02
C SER A 65 11.18 -8.60 8.69
N PHE A 66 11.25 -7.78 9.74
CA PHE A 66 11.21 -6.33 9.61
C PHE A 66 12.50 -5.76 8.98
N ILE A 67 13.68 -6.25 9.37
CA ILE A 67 14.95 -5.89 8.71
C ILE A 67 14.90 -6.29 7.23
N GLY A 68 14.39 -7.49 6.94
CA GLY A 68 14.18 -7.95 5.58
C GLY A 68 13.25 -7.03 4.80
N LEU A 69 12.13 -6.61 5.39
CA LEU A 69 11.20 -5.67 4.76
C LEU A 69 11.88 -4.32 4.45
N ILE A 70 12.68 -3.77 5.37
CA ILE A 70 13.44 -2.54 5.12
C ILE A 70 14.37 -2.72 3.93
N ILE A 71 15.18 -3.78 3.92
CA ILE A 71 16.14 -4.05 2.83
C ILE A 71 15.39 -4.28 1.52
N GLY A 72 14.36 -5.13 1.54
CA GLY A 72 13.55 -5.47 0.37
C GLY A 72 12.76 -4.30 -0.20
N THR A 73 12.41 -3.33 0.65
CA THR A 73 11.71 -2.12 0.22
C THR A 73 12.69 -1.04 -0.25
N VAL A 74 13.69 -0.70 0.55
CA VAL A 74 14.56 0.45 0.26
C VAL A 74 15.46 0.18 -0.94
N PHE A 75 16.13 -0.98 -0.97
CA PHE A 75 17.15 -1.26 -1.99
C PHE A 75 16.59 -1.33 -3.42
N PRO A 76 15.57 -2.16 -3.76
CA PRO A 76 15.07 -2.24 -5.12
C PRO A 76 14.41 -0.94 -5.58
N PHE A 77 13.70 -0.24 -4.70
CA PHE A 77 13.10 1.04 -5.05
C PHE A 77 14.13 2.17 -5.21
N MET A 78 15.28 2.10 -4.54
CA MET A 78 16.41 2.99 -4.81
C MET A 78 16.95 2.83 -6.25
N ILE A 79 16.99 1.60 -6.78
CA ILE A 79 17.38 1.34 -8.17
C ILE A 79 16.38 1.98 -9.13
N VAL A 80 15.08 1.74 -8.92
CA VAL A 80 14.01 2.38 -9.72
C VAL A 80 14.16 3.90 -9.69
N ARG A 81 14.31 4.48 -8.52
CA ARG A 81 14.52 5.92 -8.34
C ARG A 81 15.67 6.47 -9.18
N ARG A 82 16.84 5.79 -9.14
CA ARG A 82 18.02 6.20 -9.90
C ARG A 82 17.78 6.15 -11.41
N VAL A 83 17.22 5.03 -11.89
CA VAL A 83 16.98 4.83 -13.34
C VAL A 83 15.97 5.82 -13.90
N PHE A 84 14.94 6.14 -13.14
CA PHE A 84 13.93 7.12 -13.56
C PHE A 84 14.35 8.57 -13.27
N GLY A 85 15.45 8.81 -12.56
CA GLY A 85 15.85 10.15 -12.14
C GLY A 85 14.78 10.82 -11.28
N THR A 86 14.12 10.04 -10.40
CA THR A 86 13.03 10.53 -9.58
C THR A 86 13.57 11.40 -8.44
N ASN A 87 13.14 12.66 -8.40
CA ASN A 87 13.57 13.60 -7.37
C ASN A 87 12.60 13.59 -6.18
N LEU A 88 12.97 12.90 -5.10
CA LEU A 88 12.16 12.85 -3.89
C LEU A 88 11.99 14.22 -3.23
N LYS A 89 12.95 15.13 -3.37
CA LYS A 89 12.84 16.48 -2.79
C LYS A 89 11.62 17.25 -3.32
N GLU A 90 11.23 17.03 -4.57
CA GLU A 90 10.02 17.63 -5.13
C GLU A 90 8.76 17.06 -4.51
N PHE A 91 8.75 15.74 -4.22
CA PHE A 91 7.61 15.04 -3.63
C PHE A 91 7.50 15.17 -2.11
N THR A 92 8.58 15.53 -1.43
CA THR A 92 8.59 15.80 0.01
C THR A 92 8.46 17.28 0.35
N LYS A 93 8.31 18.15 -0.65
CA LYS A 93 8.09 19.58 -0.41
C LYS A 93 6.88 19.80 0.49
N LYS A 94 7.01 20.78 1.39
CA LYS A 94 5.87 21.31 2.12
C LYS A 94 4.91 21.93 1.11
N THR A 95 3.74 21.37 0.97
CA THR A 95 2.63 21.96 0.24
C THR A 95 1.81 22.78 1.22
N GLU A 96 1.36 23.93 0.80
CA GLU A 96 0.35 24.69 1.51
C GLU A 96 -0.97 23.94 1.37
N ILE A 97 -1.29 23.13 2.36
CA ILE A 97 -2.52 22.37 2.45
C ILE A 97 -3.22 22.85 3.72
N ASP A 98 -4.43 23.29 3.57
CA ASP A 98 -5.24 23.73 4.69
C ASP A 98 -5.63 22.56 5.58
N LEU A 99 -5.84 22.83 6.88
CA LEU A 99 -6.29 21.81 7.82
C LEU A 99 -7.61 21.16 7.36
N SER A 100 -8.49 21.93 6.74
CA SER A 100 -9.74 21.42 6.16
C SER A 100 -9.49 20.34 5.11
N ASP A 101 -8.49 20.50 4.25
CA ASP A 101 -8.13 19.51 3.24
C ASP A 101 -7.59 18.22 3.87
N TYR A 102 -6.76 18.33 4.91
CA TYR A 102 -6.31 17.16 5.67
C TYR A 102 -7.49 16.40 6.29
N LEU A 103 -8.43 17.12 6.93
CA LEU A 103 -9.60 16.51 7.53
C LEU A 103 -10.53 15.86 6.50
N ILE A 104 -10.79 16.53 5.38
CA ILE A 104 -11.58 15.98 4.28
C ILE A 104 -10.95 14.70 3.74
N ASN A 105 -9.65 14.73 3.46
CA ASN A 105 -8.94 13.55 2.96
C ASN A 105 -8.95 12.41 3.98
N PHE A 106 -8.76 12.70 5.26
CA PHE A 106 -8.78 11.70 6.32
C PHE A 106 -10.17 11.07 6.49
N VAL A 107 -11.23 11.88 6.54
CA VAL A 107 -12.61 11.37 6.64
C VAL A 107 -12.96 10.48 5.45
N VAL A 108 -12.64 10.91 4.24
CA VAL A 108 -12.88 10.12 3.02
C VAL A 108 -12.06 8.83 3.03
N TYR A 109 -10.78 8.93 3.37
CA TYR A 109 -9.89 7.77 3.46
C TYR A 109 -10.41 6.75 4.47
N PHE A 110 -10.58 7.17 5.73
CA PHE A 110 -10.94 6.26 6.79
C PHE A 110 -12.34 5.69 6.62
N GLY A 111 -13.31 6.51 6.22
CA GLY A 111 -14.68 6.07 5.98
C GLY A 111 -14.77 4.98 4.90
N PHE A 112 -14.10 5.17 3.76
CA PHE A 112 -14.13 4.17 2.69
C PHE A 112 -13.25 2.94 2.98
N VAL A 113 -12.08 3.10 3.61
CA VAL A 113 -11.23 1.96 3.98
C VAL A 113 -11.91 1.08 5.03
N ALA A 114 -12.52 1.67 6.05
CA ALA A 114 -13.27 0.93 7.06
C ALA A 114 -14.49 0.21 6.46
N ALA A 115 -15.24 0.87 5.57
CA ALA A 115 -16.34 0.22 4.84
C ALA A 115 -15.83 -0.95 3.99
N ALA A 116 -14.69 -0.77 3.31
CA ALA A 116 -14.06 -1.82 2.52
C ALA A 116 -13.64 -3.03 3.37
N LEU A 117 -13.15 -2.82 4.60
CA LEU A 117 -12.86 -3.89 5.57
C LEU A 117 -14.12 -4.70 5.88
N TYR A 118 -15.24 -4.05 6.18
CA TYR A 118 -16.50 -4.76 6.45
C TYR A 118 -17.02 -5.54 5.23
N VAL A 119 -17.01 -4.92 4.05
CA VAL A 119 -17.41 -5.60 2.80
C VAL A 119 -16.51 -6.81 2.55
N ASN A 120 -15.20 -6.65 2.70
CA ASN A 120 -14.26 -7.74 2.51
C ASN A 120 -14.47 -8.87 3.52
N THR A 121 -14.77 -8.56 4.78
CA THR A 121 -15.10 -9.55 5.82
C THR A 121 -16.35 -10.36 5.45
N ILE A 122 -17.39 -9.71 4.93
CA ILE A 122 -18.60 -10.40 4.47
C ILE A 122 -18.25 -11.36 3.32
N ILE A 123 -17.49 -10.90 2.34
CA ILE A 123 -17.10 -11.69 1.16
C ILE A 123 -16.26 -12.90 1.58
N THR A 124 -15.26 -12.70 2.43
CA THR A 124 -14.38 -13.79 2.89
C THR A 124 -15.13 -14.84 3.69
N LYS A 125 -16.09 -14.42 4.53
CA LYS A 125 -17.01 -15.35 5.23
C LYS A 125 -17.86 -16.15 4.27
N LEU A 126 -18.43 -15.53 3.24
CA LEU A 126 -19.24 -16.21 2.22
C LEU A 126 -18.42 -17.21 1.39
N LEU A 127 -17.13 -16.93 1.19
CA LEU A 127 -16.19 -17.81 0.49
C LEU A 127 -15.60 -18.91 1.38
N GLY A 128 -15.94 -18.93 2.68
CA GLY A 128 -15.35 -19.88 3.65
C GLY A 128 -13.86 -19.64 3.92
N VAL A 129 -13.34 -18.47 3.57
CA VAL A 129 -11.96 -18.05 3.85
C VAL A 129 -11.96 -17.35 5.21
N GLN A 130 -11.01 -17.65 6.08
CA GLN A 130 -10.87 -16.92 7.34
C GLN A 130 -10.52 -15.45 7.02
N GLY A 131 -11.47 -14.56 7.30
CA GLY A 131 -11.27 -13.11 7.18
C GLY A 131 -10.75 -12.54 8.49
N ILE A 132 -9.90 -11.54 8.40
CA ILE A 132 -9.49 -10.75 9.57
C ILE A 132 -10.65 -9.77 9.87
N MET A 133 -11.30 -9.96 11.02
CA MET A 133 -12.26 -8.97 11.54
C MET A 133 -11.51 -7.87 12.30
N LEU A 134 -12.12 -6.70 12.46
CA LEU A 134 -11.59 -5.66 13.36
C LEU A 134 -11.40 -6.18 14.81
N SER A 135 -12.26 -7.11 15.24
CA SER A 135 -12.11 -7.84 16.51
C SER A 135 -10.88 -8.74 16.54
N ASP A 136 -10.57 -9.40 15.42
CA ASP A 136 -9.42 -10.30 15.33
C ASP A 136 -8.11 -9.51 15.27
N VAL A 137 -8.13 -8.35 14.59
CA VAL A 137 -7.06 -7.37 14.69
C VAL A 137 -6.84 -6.97 16.15
N GLY A 138 -7.92 -6.76 16.94
CA GLY A 138 -7.85 -6.47 18.36
C GLY A 138 -7.21 -7.59 19.19
N ILE A 139 -7.49 -8.84 18.88
CA ILE A 139 -6.90 -9.99 19.58
C ILE A 139 -5.41 -10.10 19.25
N VAL A 140 -5.04 -10.07 17.97
CA VAL A 140 -3.64 -10.09 17.53
C VAL A 140 -2.89 -8.87 18.06
N PHE A 141 -3.52 -7.69 18.06
CA PHE A 141 -2.95 -6.49 18.62
C PHE A 141 -2.78 -6.58 20.14
N ASN A 142 -3.76 -7.10 20.89
CA ASN A 142 -3.64 -7.24 22.34
C ASN A 142 -2.55 -8.24 22.73
N GLU A 143 -2.42 -9.37 22.05
CA GLU A 143 -1.40 -10.36 22.36
C GLU A 143 0.02 -9.93 21.97
N ILE A 144 0.16 -9.20 20.87
CA ILE A 144 1.46 -8.79 20.33
C ILE A 144 1.87 -7.38 20.79
N LEU A 145 0.92 -6.45 20.90
CA LEU A 145 1.21 -5.03 21.07
C LEU A 145 1.30 -4.58 22.52
N VAL A 146 0.51 -5.20 23.42
CA VAL A 146 0.59 -4.85 24.85
C VAL A 146 1.97 -5.23 25.41
N ASP A 147 2.60 -6.25 24.83
CA ASP A 147 3.93 -6.71 25.27
C ASP A 147 5.11 -6.02 24.58
N SER A 148 4.89 -5.23 23.53
CA SER A 148 6.01 -4.61 22.82
C SER A 148 5.68 -3.30 22.11
N PRO A 149 6.06 -2.13 22.67
CA PRO A 149 5.89 -0.83 22.03
C PRO A 149 6.53 -0.73 20.63
N ILE A 150 7.51 -1.58 20.32
CA ILE A 150 8.19 -1.60 19.02
C ILE A 150 7.24 -2.04 17.88
N TYR A 151 6.29 -2.93 18.15
CA TYR A 151 5.30 -3.34 17.15
C TYR A 151 4.33 -2.20 16.83
N LEU A 152 3.84 -1.50 17.86
CA LEU A 152 2.99 -0.32 17.70
C LEU A 152 3.69 0.75 16.87
N PHE A 153 4.93 1.07 17.24
CA PHE A 153 5.74 2.05 16.50
C PHE A 153 5.94 1.63 15.04
N THR A 154 6.23 0.34 14.82
CA THR A 154 6.43 -0.18 13.46
C THR A 154 5.16 -0.09 12.65
N PHE A 155 4.02 -0.53 13.18
CA PHE A 155 2.75 -0.52 12.45
C PHE A 155 2.23 0.90 12.20
N ILE A 156 2.29 1.78 13.22
CA ILE A 156 1.73 3.13 13.10
C ILE A 156 2.63 4.04 12.26
N PHE A 157 3.95 3.95 12.40
CA PHE A 157 4.85 4.93 11.80
C PHE A 157 5.76 4.35 10.73
N LEU A 158 6.44 3.24 11.02
CA LEU A 158 7.57 2.80 10.21
C LEU A 158 7.11 2.07 8.95
N SER A 159 6.07 1.22 9.04
CA SER A 159 5.47 0.56 7.86
C SER A 159 4.87 1.59 6.90
N PRO A 160 4.00 2.54 7.33
CA PRO A 160 3.54 3.62 6.47
C PRO A 160 4.67 4.43 5.83
N LEU A 161 5.74 4.73 6.58
CA LEU A 161 6.88 5.48 6.02
C LEU A 161 7.56 4.73 4.88
N LEU A 162 7.82 3.43 5.05
CA LEU A 162 8.44 2.58 4.02
C LEU A 162 7.52 2.41 2.81
N GLU A 163 6.23 2.19 3.05
CA GLU A 163 5.24 2.03 2.00
C GLU A 163 5.03 3.31 1.20
N GLU A 164 4.86 4.45 1.85
CA GLU A 164 4.72 5.73 1.14
C GLU A 164 6.00 6.08 0.36
N TYR A 165 7.18 5.79 0.92
CA TYR A 165 8.44 5.94 0.19
C TYR A 165 8.44 5.09 -1.08
N ALA A 166 8.17 3.80 -0.97
CA ALA A 166 8.26 2.86 -2.09
C ALA A 166 7.18 3.11 -3.13
N PHE A 167 5.91 3.13 -2.71
CA PHE A 167 4.78 3.16 -3.62
C PHE A 167 4.45 4.56 -4.10
N ARG A 168 4.49 5.59 -3.25
CA ARG A 168 4.11 6.97 -3.65
C ARG A 168 5.33 7.79 -4.03
N GLY A 169 6.39 7.75 -3.24
CA GLY A 169 7.62 8.49 -3.49
C GLY A 169 8.37 8.00 -4.74
N VAL A 170 8.48 6.70 -4.93
CA VAL A 170 9.26 6.13 -6.03
C VAL A 170 8.38 5.60 -7.15
N LEU A 171 7.55 4.58 -6.91
CA LEU A 171 6.83 3.88 -7.97
C LEU A 171 5.84 4.78 -8.70
N LEU A 172 4.89 5.38 -7.97
CA LEU A 172 3.88 6.28 -8.51
C LEU A 172 4.51 7.45 -9.29
N ASN A 173 5.53 8.08 -8.68
CA ASN A 173 6.23 9.20 -9.31
C ASN A 173 6.97 8.76 -10.58
N SER A 174 7.66 7.63 -10.56
CA SER A 174 8.35 7.10 -11.74
C SER A 174 7.39 6.77 -12.87
N LEU A 175 6.28 6.10 -12.56
CA LEU A 175 5.28 5.70 -13.53
C LEU A 175 4.44 6.88 -14.06
N SER A 176 4.28 7.97 -13.29
CA SER A 176 3.49 9.13 -13.68
C SER A 176 4.04 9.86 -14.94
N LYS A 177 5.32 9.63 -15.27
CA LYS A 177 5.93 10.10 -16.54
C LYS A 177 5.26 9.53 -17.78
N TYR A 178 4.63 8.39 -17.66
CA TYR A 178 3.92 7.68 -18.73
C TYR A 178 2.41 7.90 -18.74
N GLY A 179 1.90 8.60 -17.72
CA GLY A 179 0.49 8.97 -17.59
C GLY A 179 0.02 8.83 -16.14
N ARG A 180 -0.70 9.86 -15.66
CA ARG A 180 -1.16 9.90 -14.26
C ARG A 180 -2.14 8.78 -13.94
N TYR A 181 -3.08 8.48 -14.87
CA TYR A 181 -4.03 7.39 -14.70
C TYR A 181 -3.34 6.03 -14.68
N PHE A 182 -2.39 5.79 -15.59
CA PHE A 182 -1.57 4.60 -15.60
C PHE A 182 -0.83 4.41 -14.27
N ALA A 183 -0.14 5.45 -13.81
CA ALA A 183 0.60 5.41 -12.55
C ALA A 183 -0.32 5.13 -11.35
N LEU A 184 -1.46 5.81 -11.27
CA LEU A 184 -2.45 5.62 -10.22
C LEU A 184 -2.91 4.15 -10.15
N MET A 185 -3.38 3.61 -11.28
CA MET A 185 -3.95 2.26 -11.31
C MET A 185 -2.90 1.18 -11.07
N MET A 186 -1.73 1.27 -11.74
CA MET A 186 -0.69 0.23 -11.57
C MET A 186 -0.09 0.25 -10.17
N THR A 187 0.16 1.42 -9.59
CA THR A 187 0.64 1.51 -8.21
C THR A 187 -0.39 0.98 -7.22
N THR A 188 -1.67 1.27 -7.43
CA THR A 188 -2.77 0.73 -6.61
C THR A 188 -2.82 -0.81 -6.67
N ILE A 189 -2.80 -1.38 -7.88
CA ILE A 189 -2.82 -2.84 -8.07
C ILE A 189 -1.61 -3.50 -7.41
N VAL A 190 -0.41 -2.99 -7.65
CA VAL A 190 0.81 -3.53 -7.05
C VAL A 190 0.78 -3.42 -5.52
N TYR A 191 0.31 -2.30 -4.99
CA TYR A 191 0.13 -2.09 -3.55
C TYR A 191 -0.84 -3.10 -2.92
N THR A 192 -1.98 -3.31 -3.58
CA THR A 192 -2.98 -4.31 -3.15
C THR A 192 -2.39 -5.72 -3.11
N LEU A 193 -1.71 -6.12 -4.17
CA LEU A 193 -1.09 -7.45 -4.25
C LEU A 193 0.07 -7.62 -3.26
N ALA A 194 0.77 -6.54 -2.92
CA ALA A 194 1.86 -6.56 -1.94
C ALA A 194 1.40 -6.87 -0.51
N HIS A 195 0.12 -6.61 -0.17
CA HIS A 195 -0.47 -7.00 1.12
C HIS A 195 -0.70 -8.52 1.23
N ALA A 196 -0.70 -9.23 0.11
CA ALA A 196 -0.69 -10.70 0.02
C ALA A 196 -1.76 -11.41 0.87
N SER A 197 -2.90 -10.75 1.11
CA SER A 197 -4.01 -11.27 1.91
C SER A 197 -5.34 -11.07 1.19
N ILE A 198 -6.10 -12.15 1.02
CA ILE A 198 -7.48 -12.04 0.49
C ILE A 198 -8.34 -11.22 1.45
N SER A 199 -8.08 -11.36 2.76
CA SER A 199 -8.80 -10.63 3.81
C SER A 199 -8.54 -9.11 3.80
N GLU A 200 -7.50 -8.66 3.11
CA GLU A 200 -7.14 -7.25 3.01
C GLU A 200 -7.23 -6.69 1.57
N MET A 201 -7.63 -7.51 0.60
CA MET A 201 -7.56 -7.15 -0.81
C MET A 201 -8.40 -5.91 -1.16
N ILE A 202 -9.67 -5.87 -0.72
CA ILE A 202 -10.55 -4.73 -1.00
C ILE A 202 -10.11 -3.48 -0.22
N PRO A 203 -9.87 -3.54 1.10
CA PRO A 203 -9.40 -2.36 1.84
C PRO A 203 -8.05 -1.85 1.34
N SER A 204 -7.08 -2.72 1.02
CA SER A 204 -5.79 -2.32 0.46
C SER A 204 -5.92 -1.65 -0.92
N PHE A 205 -6.88 -2.09 -1.75
CA PHE A 205 -7.17 -1.44 -3.02
C PHE A 205 -7.70 -0.03 -2.80
N VAL A 206 -8.68 0.14 -1.93
CA VAL A 206 -9.28 1.44 -1.60
C VAL A 206 -8.22 2.38 -0.99
N MET A 207 -7.45 1.88 -0.04
CA MET A 207 -6.34 2.59 0.59
C MET A 207 -5.27 2.99 -0.44
N GLY A 208 -4.84 2.02 -1.25
CA GLY A 208 -3.87 2.22 -2.32
C GLY A 208 -4.27 3.32 -3.28
N TYR A 209 -5.53 3.30 -3.72
CA TYR A 209 -6.10 4.28 -4.64
C TYR A 209 -6.17 5.68 -4.03
N LEU A 210 -6.74 5.80 -2.83
CA LEU A 210 -6.95 7.10 -2.18
C LEU A 210 -5.63 7.79 -1.83
N LEU A 211 -4.65 7.06 -1.29
CA LEU A 211 -3.33 7.61 -0.96
C LEU A 211 -2.54 7.99 -2.23
N ALA A 212 -2.58 7.17 -3.28
CA ALA A 212 -1.93 7.49 -4.55
C ALA A 212 -2.56 8.71 -5.23
N LYS A 213 -3.91 8.78 -5.22
CA LYS A 213 -4.65 9.94 -5.72
C LYS A 213 -4.30 11.21 -4.96
N MET A 214 -4.24 11.15 -3.63
CA MET A 214 -3.85 12.26 -2.76
C MET A 214 -2.45 12.76 -3.12
N THR A 215 -1.49 11.85 -3.25
CA THR A 215 -0.11 12.18 -3.66
C THR A 215 -0.06 12.87 -5.03
N LEU A 216 -0.84 12.40 -6.01
CA LEU A 216 -0.91 13.02 -7.34
C LEU A 216 -1.61 14.40 -7.32
N THR A 217 -2.60 14.57 -6.46
CA THR A 217 -3.36 15.83 -6.33
C THR A 217 -2.47 16.91 -5.74
N TYR A 218 -1.84 16.63 -4.62
CA TYR A 218 -1.01 17.59 -3.89
C TYR A 218 0.44 17.63 -4.35
N LYS A 219 0.85 16.72 -5.24
CA LYS A 219 2.25 16.56 -5.70
C LYS A 219 3.23 16.43 -4.53
N SER A 220 2.78 15.76 -3.47
CA SER A 220 3.53 15.55 -2.24
C SER A 220 3.09 14.26 -1.54
N ILE A 221 4.03 13.53 -0.97
CA ILE A 221 3.72 12.34 -0.14
C ILE A 221 3.31 12.70 1.29
N ARG A 222 3.48 13.96 1.71
CA ARG A 222 3.19 14.35 3.11
C ARG A 222 1.74 14.14 3.50
N PRO A 223 0.74 14.54 2.68
CA PRO A 223 -0.66 14.30 3.01
C PRO A 223 -1.01 12.82 3.07
N SER A 224 -0.53 12.01 2.10
CA SER A 224 -0.79 10.58 2.10
C SER A 224 -0.12 9.90 3.28
N LEU A 225 1.14 10.23 3.61
CA LEU A 225 1.84 9.70 4.77
C LEU A 225 1.12 10.05 6.07
N PHE A 226 0.74 11.32 6.26
CA PHE A 226 -0.01 11.74 7.45
C PHE A 226 -1.33 10.97 7.58
N THR A 227 -2.10 10.89 6.50
CA THR A 227 -3.39 10.20 6.48
C THR A 227 -3.22 8.70 6.75
N HIS A 228 -2.16 8.07 6.20
CA HIS A 228 -1.85 6.67 6.43
C HIS A 228 -1.47 6.39 7.89
N ILE A 229 -0.58 7.19 8.47
CA ILE A 229 -0.19 7.10 9.89
C ILE A 229 -1.42 7.26 10.80
N MET A 230 -2.24 8.28 10.57
CA MET A 230 -3.45 8.52 11.35
C MET A 230 -4.48 7.41 11.19
N GLY A 231 -4.60 6.83 9.98
CA GLY A 231 -5.45 5.67 9.73
C GLY A 231 -5.03 4.45 10.53
N ASN A 232 -3.73 4.11 10.51
CA ASN A 232 -3.19 2.99 11.28
C ASN A 232 -3.30 3.24 12.79
N ALA A 233 -3.05 4.47 13.26
CA ALA A 233 -3.23 4.83 14.67
C ALA A 233 -4.70 4.66 15.12
N LEU A 234 -5.66 5.06 14.29
CA LEU A 234 -7.07 4.90 14.60
C LEU A 234 -7.52 3.44 14.56
N LEU A 235 -6.99 2.63 13.64
CA LEU A 235 -7.22 1.18 13.64
C LEU A 235 -6.69 0.53 14.91
N CYS A 236 -5.48 0.89 15.35
CA CYS A 236 -4.94 0.44 16.64
C CYS A 236 -5.83 0.86 17.81
N ALA A 237 -6.29 2.11 17.83
CA ALA A 237 -7.18 2.59 18.89
C ALA A 237 -8.49 1.79 18.96
N PHE A 238 -9.08 1.44 17.81
CA PHE A 238 -10.28 0.59 17.78
C PHE A 238 -10.00 -0.85 18.21
N ALA A 239 -8.84 -1.39 17.86
CA ALA A 239 -8.44 -2.73 18.28
C ALA A 239 -8.29 -2.84 19.81
N LEU A 240 -7.97 -1.74 20.50
CA LEU A 240 -7.86 -1.67 21.96
C LEU A 240 -9.20 -1.44 22.65
N VAL A 241 -10.29 -1.17 21.93
CA VAL A 241 -11.62 -0.99 22.52
C VAL A 241 -12.15 -2.34 23.00
N PRO A 242 -12.49 -2.51 24.30
CA PRO A 242 -13.08 -3.75 24.79
C PRO A 242 -14.35 -4.15 24.02
N GLU A 243 -14.58 -5.44 23.81
CA GLU A 243 -15.69 -5.96 22.99
C GLU A 243 -17.05 -5.39 23.39
N LYS A 244 -17.31 -5.26 24.71
CA LYS A 244 -18.54 -4.66 25.24
C LYS A 244 -18.81 -3.22 24.76
N TYR A 245 -17.79 -2.53 24.26
CA TYR A 245 -17.90 -1.18 23.73
C TYR A 245 -17.71 -1.10 22.21
N SER A 246 -17.60 -2.21 21.51
CA SER A 246 -17.39 -2.29 20.05
C SER A 246 -18.46 -1.55 19.25
N ILE A 247 -19.69 -1.44 19.80
CA ILE A 247 -20.77 -0.68 19.18
C ILE A 247 -20.40 0.80 18.97
N PHE A 248 -19.62 1.42 19.88
CA PHE A 248 -19.19 2.80 19.71
C PHE A 248 -18.22 2.95 18.53
N SER A 249 -17.31 1.99 18.35
CA SER A 249 -16.42 1.96 17.19
C SER A 249 -17.19 1.83 15.89
N LEU A 250 -18.20 0.94 15.88
CA LEU A 250 -19.07 0.74 14.71
C LEU A 250 -19.86 2.02 14.36
N VAL A 251 -20.46 2.66 15.36
CA VAL A 251 -21.20 3.93 15.18
C VAL A 251 -20.27 5.02 14.66
N PHE A 252 -19.07 5.14 15.22
CA PHE A 252 -18.09 6.13 14.78
C PHE A 252 -17.68 5.91 13.31
N ILE A 253 -17.41 4.66 12.92
CA ILE A 253 -17.08 4.30 11.53
C ILE A 253 -18.26 4.62 10.60
N ALA A 254 -19.48 4.31 11.01
CA ALA A 254 -20.68 4.63 10.23
C ALA A 254 -20.84 6.14 10.00
N ILE A 255 -20.57 6.96 11.03
CA ILE A 255 -20.59 8.42 10.93
C ILE A 255 -19.52 8.88 9.92
N LEU A 256 -18.30 8.39 10.01
CA LEU A 256 -17.23 8.76 9.07
C LEU A 256 -17.56 8.35 7.63
N LEU A 257 -18.18 7.19 7.43
CA LEU A 257 -18.61 6.75 6.11
C LEU A 257 -19.71 7.66 5.53
N ILE A 258 -20.70 8.00 6.34
CA ILE A 258 -21.79 8.93 5.93
C ILE A 258 -21.19 10.29 5.55
N LEU A 259 -20.29 10.82 6.38
CA LEU A 259 -19.59 12.07 6.08
C LEU A 259 -18.76 11.98 4.80
N ALA A 260 -18.03 10.87 4.59
CA ALA A 260 -17.27 10.64 3.35
C ALA A 260 -18.19 10.65 2.12
N ILE A 261 -19.33 9.97 2.20
CA ILE A 261 -20.34 9.96 1.13
C ILE A 261 -20.86 11.38 0.86
N ILE A 262 -21.21 12.14 1.90
CA ILE A 262 -21.68 13.53 1.78
C ILE A 262 -20.60 14.40 1.09
N LEU A 263 -19.32 14.27 1.49
CA LEU A 263 -18.21 15.02 0.90
C LEU A 263 -18.01 14.72 -0.59
N VAL A 264 -18.21 13.47 -0.99
CA VAL A 264 -18.14 13.06 -2.41
C VAL A 264 -19.33 13.60 -3.19
N PHE A 265 -20.57 13.43 -2.71
CA PHE A 265 -21.76 13.90 -3.39
C PHE A 265 -21.87 15.42 -3.45
N SER A 266 -21.42 16.13 -2.44
CA SER A 266 -21.33 17.61 -2.44
C SER A 266 -20.19 18.15 -3.32
N LYS A 267 -19.46 17.27 -4.02
CA LYS A 267 -18.28 17.60 -4.87
C LYS A 267 -17.14 18.31 -4.13
N LYS A 268 -17.15 18.33 -2.80
CA LYS A 268 -16.02 18.81 -1.99
C LYS A 268 -14.83 17.87 -2.07
N TYR A 269 -15.09 16.60 -2.40
CA TYR A 269 -14.05 15.60 -2.71
C TYR A 269 -14.35 14.94 -4.05
N ASN A 270 -13.47 15.12 -5.02
CA ASN A 270 -13.60 14.46 -6.31
C ASN A 270 -12.86 13.12 -6.31
N ILE A 271 -13.58 12.02 -6.19
CA ILE A 271 -13.00 10.68 -6.13
C ILE A 271 -12.40 10.25 -7.50
N ILE A 272 -12.99 10.68 -8.61
CA ILE A 272 -12.58 10.32 -9.97
C ILE A 272 -12.03 11.56 -10.69
N SER A 273 -10.87 12.05 -10.26
CA SER A 273 -10.28 13.27 -10.81
C SER A 273 -9.26 13.04 -11.94
N ILE A 274 -8.88 11.79 -12.19
CA ILE A 274 -7.79 11.45 -13.12
C ILE A 274 -8.34 10.54 -14.22
N GLY A 275 -8.64 11.14 -15.37
CA GLY A 275 -9.12 10.40 -16.54
C GLY A 275 -8.02 9.61 -17.26
N SER A 276 -8.44 8.57 -17.98
CA SER A 276 -7.54 7.81 -18.86
C SER A 276 -7.24 8.59 -20.12
N SER A 277 -5.99 8.48 -20.60
CA SER A 277 -5.54 9.01 -21.90
C SER A 277 -5.01 7.87 -22.77
N ASP A 278 -4.89 8.09 -24.07
CA ASP A 278 -4.33 7.08 -24.97
C ASP A 278 -2.88 6.72 -24.63
N SER A 279 -2.12 7.69 -24.10
CA SER A 279 -0.78 7.43 -23.56
C SER A 279 -0.83 6.49 -22.35
N SER A 280 -1.77 6.68 -21.44
CA SER A 280 -1.97 5.79 -20.28
C SER A 280 -2.38 4.38 -20.71
N LYS A 281 -3.28 4.24 -21.67
CA LYS A 281 -3.70 2.93 -22.20
C LYS A 281 -2.53 2.16 -22.82
N ARG A 282 -1.70 2.85 -23.62
CA ARG A 282 -0.47 2.26 -24.19
C ARG A 282 0.53 1.87 -23.12
N ALA A 283 0.74 2.71 -22.12
CA ALA A 283 1.64 2.41 -21.00
C ALA A 283 1.19 1.18 -20.22
N ILE A 284 -0.12 1.04 -19.93
CA ILE A 284 -0.70 -0.16 -19.31
C ILE A 284 -0.36 -1.41 -20.13
N LYS A 285 -0.60 -1.38 -21.45
CA LYS A 285 -0.29 -2.52 -22.32
C LYS A 285 1.18 -2.90 -22.26
N PHE A 286 2.11 -1.94 -22.37
CA PHE A 286 3.55 -2.21 -22.31
C PHE A 286 3.99 -2.69 -20.92
N PHE A 287 3.43 -2.18 -19.86
CA PHE A 287 3.74 -2.59 -18.50
C PHE A 287 3.31 -4.02 -18.24
N LEU A 288 2.05 -4.34 -18.54
CA LEU A 288 1.48 -5.67 -18.32
C LEU A 288 1.99 -6.73 -19.32
N SER A 289 2.61 -6.36 -20.44
CA SER A 289 3.29 -7.27 -21.35
C SER A 289 4.76 -7.50 -21.02
N ASN A 290 5.30 -6.82 -20.01
CA ASN A 290 6.68 -6.98 -19.60
C ASN A 290 6.86 -8.26 -18.77
N ILE A 291 7.76 -9.15 -19.17
CA ILE A 291 7.93 -10.47 -18.53
C ILE A 291 8.29 -10.35 -17.04
N PHE A 292 9.14 -9.41 -16.65
CA PHE A 292 9.52 -9.24 -15.25
C PHE A 292 8.37 -8.70 -14.39
N VAL A 293 7.53 -7.85 -14.97
CA VAL A 293 6.30 -7.38 -14.30
C VAL A 293 5.32 -8.53 -14.13
N ILE A 294 5.11 -9.34 -15.17
CA ILE A 294 4.23 -10.52 -15.09
C ILE A 294 4.72 -11.47 -14.00
N ILE A 295 6.01 -11.80 -13.97
CA ILE A 295 6.59 -12.69 -12.94
C ILE A 295 6.38 -12.08 -11.55
N ALA A 296 6.62 -10.77 -11.35
CA ALA A 296 6.41 -10.11 -10.07
C ALA A 296 4.95 -10.20 -9.60
N LEU A 297 4.00 -9.94 -10.50
CA LEU A 297 2.57 -10.05 -10.19
C LEU A 297 2.16 -11.49 -9.86
N LEU A 298 2.69 -12.49 -10.58
CA LEU A 298 2.46 -13.90 -10.28
C LEU A 298 3.04 -14.32 -8.93
N LEU A 299 4.21 -13.80 -8.55
CA LEU A 299 4.80 -14.06 -7.22
C LEU A 299 3.90 -13.50 -6.11
N PHE A 300 3.34 -12.30 -6.25
CA PHE A 300 2.39 -11.76 -5.28
C PHE A 300 1.12 -12.60 -5.19
N VAL A 301 0.54 -13.01 -6.33
CA VAL A 301 -0.64 -13.89 -6.35
C VAL A 301 -0.33 -15.23 -5.69
N MET A 302 0.81 -15.83 -6.01
CA MET A 302 1.27 -17.06 -5.37
C MET A 302 1.41 -16.90 -3.85
N HIS A 303 2.00 -15.78 -3.40
CA HIS A 303 2.12 -15.48 -1.96
C HIS A 303 0.75 -15.38 -1.28
N THR A 304 -0.19 -14.63 -1.86
CA THR A 304 -1.57 -14.52 -1.38
C THR A 304 -2.22 -15.91 -1.27
N THR A 305 -2.04 -16.75 -2.28
CA THR A 305 -2.59 -18.11 -2.30
C THR A 305 -1.96 -18.99 -1.22
N LEU A 306 -0.63 -18.94 -1.06
CA LEU A 306 0.09 -19.70 -0.05
C LEU A 306 -0.36 -19.31 1.37
N ILE A 307 -0.42 -18.03 1.70
CA ILE A 307 -0.89 -17.57 3.01
C ILE A 307 -2.32 -18.05 3.26
N THR A 308 -3.20 -17.94 2.27
CA THR A 308 -4.61 -18.35 2.41
C THR A 308 -4.76 -19.86 2.60
N LEU A 309 -4.00 -20.69 1.87
CA LEU A 309 -4.09 -22.14 1.94
C LEU A 309 -3.39 -22.73 3.16
N LEU A 310 -2.25 -22.19 3.56
CA LEU A 310 -1.44 -22.71 4.65
C LEU A 310 -1.85 -22.18 6.03
N LYS A 311 -2.83 -21.28 6.09
CA LYS A 311 -3.32 -20.64 7.33
C LYS A 311 -2.16 -20.09 8.21
N PHE A 312 -1.18 -19.46 7.54
CA PHE A 312 -0.07 -18.79 8.24
C PHE A 312 -0.54 -17.53 8.94
#